data_287362a8554f93f30648a5ddfb07e0be
#
_entry.id   287362a8554f93f30648a5ddfb07e0be
#
_cell.length_a   1.000
_cell.length_b   1.000
_cell.length_c   1.000
_cell.angle_alpha   90.00
_cell.angle_beta   90.00
_cell.angle_gamma   90.00
#
_symmetry.space_group_name_H-M   'P 1'
#
loop_
_entity.id
_entity.type
_entity.pdbx_description
1 polymer ?
#
loop_
_entity_poly.entity_id
_entity_poly.type
_entity_poly.pdbx_seq_one_letter_code
_entity_poly.pdbx_strand_id
1 'polypeptide(L)'
;AALGPSHPEFWPGVKKKEFGIVVADVTDLHHPKVAWYNPNLMLYAASLPKIAIVLGVFVEIDRGVIKLDSETRNQLIRTIRHSSNKDATALLHKVGFERLAEILQDERYGKLYDPDRGGGLWVGKDYGKAPAWRRDPLHNFSHGASAMQAARFYYGVMNGTIIDTKYLPELEEIFCSPAIKQKFVKGLQ
;
A
#
# COMPACT_ATOMS: atom_id res chain seq x y z
N ALA A 1 -1.22 0.92 -24.05
CA ALA A 1 -1.01 2.23 -24.64
C ALA A 1 0.41 2.68 -24.29
N ALA A 2 1.26 2.82 -25.27
CA ALA A 2 2.60 3.35 -25.05
C ALA A 2 2.47 4.80 -24.58
N LEU A 3 3.20 5.21 -23.55
CA LEU A 3 3.57 6.59 -23.34
C LEU A 3 4.35 6.98 -24.59
N GLY A 4 3.63 7.59 -25.54
CA GLY A 4 4.15 7.83 -26.89
C GLY A 4 5.23 8.89 -26.92
N PRO A 5 5.74 9.22 -28.15
CA PRO A 5 6.77 10.23 -28.38
C PRO A 5 6.44 11.63 -27.85
N SER A 6 5.17 11.87 -27.45
CA SER A 6 4.69 13.17 -26.96
C SER A 6 5.18 13.57 -25.56
N HIS A 7 5.85 12.66 -24.83
CA HIS A 7 6.37 12.94 -23.47
C HIS A 7 7.82 12.47 -23.31
N PRO A 8 8.78 13.09 -24.02
CA PRO A 8 10.17 12.67 -24.03
C PRO A 8 10.84 12.79 -22.65
N GLU A 9 10.34 13.64 -21.78
CA GLU A 9 10.83 13.84 -20.41
C GLU A 9 10.74 12.58 -19.52
N PHE A 10 9.84 11.65 -19.84
CA PHE A 10 9.73 10.39 -19.10
C PHE A 10 10.71 9.29 -19.55
N TRP A 11 11.28 9.41 -20.76
CA TRP A 11 12.12 8.35 -21.34
C TRP A 11 13.38 8.02 -20.55
N PRO A 12 14.11 8.99 -19.94
CA PRO A 12 15.26 8.66 -19.12
C PRO A 12 14.91 7.77 -17.93
N GLY A 13 13.80 8.08 -17.22
CA GLY A 13 13.30 7.28 -16.11
C GLY A 13 12.78 5.90 -16.54
N VAL A 14 12.14 5.81 -17.72
CA VAL A 14 11.70 4.55 -18.34
C VAL A 14 12.91 3.64 -18.58
N LYS A 15 13.94 4.15 -19.28
CA LYS A 15 15.15 3.39 -19.61
C LYS A 15 15.91 2.94 -18.37
N LYS A 16 15.93 3.75 -17.31
CA LYS A 16 16.59 3.44 -16.03
C LYS A 16 15.75 2.58 -15.10
N LYS A 17 14.50 2.27 -15.47
CA LYS A 17 13.55 1.58 -14.58
C LYS A 17 13.35 2.33 -13.24
N GLU A 18 13.17 3.64 -13.30
CA GLU A 18 13.01 4.49 -12.11
C GLU A 18 11.53 4.61 -11.66
N PHE A 19 10.59 4.03 -12.41
CA PHE A 19 9.17 4.02 -12.04
C PHE A 19 8.43 2.78 -12.55
N GLY A 20 7.37 2.44 -11.82
CA GLY A 20 6.36 1.45 -12.20
C GLY A 20 5.00 2.09 -12.25
N ILE A 21 4.15 1.64 -13.19
CA ILE A 21 2.78 2.11 -13.35
C ILE A 21 1.87 0.91 -13.47
N VAL A 22 0.72 0.99 -12.79
CA VAL A 22 -0.42 0.09 -12.99
C VAL A 22 -1.68 0.95 -13.04
N VAL A 23 -2.48 0.73 -14.06
CA VAL A 23 -3.82 1.33 -14.20
C VAL A 23 -4.81 0.18 -14.29
N ALA A 24 -5.80 0.16 -13.41
CA ALA A 24 -6.85 -0.84 -13.38
C ALA A 24 -8.21 -0.16 -13.57
N ASP A 25 -8.95 -0.59 -14.59
CA ASP A 25 -10.38 -0.32 -14.73
C ASP A 25 -11.13 -1.40 -13.94
N VAL A 26 -11.76 -0.99 -12.86
CA VAL A 26 -12.51 -1.83 -11.93
C VAL A 26 -14.01 -1.55 -11.96
N THR A 27 -14.51 -0.98 -13.08
CA THR A 27 -15.94 -0.77 -13.30
C THR A 27 -16.70 -2.09 -13.19
N ASP A 28 -16.13 -3.17 -13.70
CA ASP A 28 -16.55 -4.54 -13.42
C ASP A 28 -15.50 -5.21 -12.53
N LEU A 29 -15.83 -5.41 -11.23
CA LEU A 29 -14.95 -6.06 -10.27
C LEU A 29 -14.65 -7.53 -10.56
N HIS A 30 -15.51 -8.21 -11.34
CA HIS A 30 -15.29 -9.61 -11.73
C HIS A 30 -14.36 -9.75 -12.93
N HIS A 31 -14.27 -8.71 -13.76
CA HIS A 31 -13.47 -8.71 -14.99
C HIS A 31 -12.63 -7.43 -15.11
N PRO A 32 -11.69 -7.17 -14.17
CA PRO A 32 -10.89 -5.96 -14.20
C PRO A 32 -9.98 -5.92 -15.44
N LYS A 33 -9.87 -4.75 -16.07
CA LYS A 33 -8.94 -4.52 -17.18
C LYS A 33 -7.70 -3.80 -16.65
N VAL A 34 -6.53 -4.34 -16.90
CA VAL A 34 -5.28 -3.82 -16.31
C VAL A 34 -4.26 -3.52 -17.40
N ALA A 35 -3.69 -2.31 -17.34
CA ALA A 35 -2.53 -1.91 -18.12
C ALA A 35 -1.37 -1.57 -17.18
N TRP A 36 -0.14 -1.90 -17.58
CA TRP A 36 1.02 -1.67 -16.71
C TRP A 36 2.31 -1.41 -17.47
N TYR A 37 3.25 -0.81 -16.75
CA TYR A 37 4.65 -0.71 -17.13
C TYR A 37 5.52 -0.94 -15.88
N ASN A 38 6.53 -1.81 -15.95
CA ASN A 38 7.36 -2.23 -14.82
C ASN A 38 6.54 -2.53 -13.54
N PRO A 39 5.47 -3.34 -13.58
CA PRO A 39 4.50 -3.46 -12.51
C PRO A 39 5.08 -4.00 -11.21
N ASN A 40 6.07 -4.90 -11.32
CA ASN A 40 6.71 -5.58 -10.18
C ASN A 40 8.03 -4.91 -9.75
N LEU A 41 8.40 -3.78 -10.37
CA LEU A 41 9.56 -3.03 -9.93
C LEU A 41 9.34 -2.50 -8.52
N MET A 42 10.02 -3.07 -7.54
CA MET A 42 10.00 -2.61 -6.17
C MET A 42 10.92 -1.40 -6.01
N LEU A 43 10.41 -0.35 -5.42
CA LEU A 43 11.13 0.89 -5.17
C LEU A 43 10.99 1.30 -3.70
N TYR A 44 11.88 2.16 -3.22
CA TYR A 44 11.66 2.84 -1.95
C TYR A 44 10.41 3.73 -2.07
N ALA A 45 9.41 3.46 -1.26
CA ALA A 45 8.07 4.00 -1.47
C ALA A 45 7.56 4.92 -0.35
N ALA A 46 8.46 5.35 0.54
CA ALA A 46 8.17 6.31 1.61
C ALA A 46 6.86 5.99 2.36
N SER A 47 5.80 6.76 2.16
CA SER A 47 4.52 6.61 2.87
C SER A 47 3.52 5.66 2.20
N LEU A 48 3.75 5.21 0.98
CA LEU A 48 2.83 4.29 0.29
C LEU A 48 2.61 3.00 1.09
N PRO A 49 3.64 2.35 1.69
CA PRO A 49 3.42 1.13 2.47
C PRO A 49 2.59 1.29 3.75
N LYS A 50 2.13 2.49 4.12
CA LYS A 50 1.15 2.66 5.20
C LYS A 50 -0.16 1.91 4.94
N ILE A 51 -0.50 1.65 3.67
CA ILE A 51 -1.63 0.78 3.32
C ILE A 51 -1.47 -0.64 3.87
N ALA A 52 -0.24 -1.15 3.95
CA ALA A 52 0.03 -2.44 4.58
C ALA A 52 -0.27 -2.44 6.08
N ILE A 53 -0.01 -1.31 6.77
CA ILE A 53 -0.36 -1.18 8.20
C ILE A 53 -1.88 -1.21 8.37
N VAL A 54 -2.63 -0.56 7.47
CA VAL A 54 -4.10 -0.62 7.48
C VAL A 54 -4.57 -2.07 7.35
N LEU A 55 -4.03 -2.83 6.40
CA LEU A 55 -4.33 -4.27 6.27
C LEU A 55 -4.05 -5.01 7.59
N GLY A 56 -2.84 -4.84 8.14
CA GLY A 56 -2.45 -5.49 9.40
C GLY A 56 -3.43 -5.19 10.54
N VAL A 57 -3.84 -3.92 10.68
CA VAL A 57 -4.81 -3.50 11.71
C VAL A 57 -6.16 -4.19 11.51
N PHE A 58 -6.71 -4.22 10.28
CA PHE A 58 -8.01 -4.86 10.04
C PHE A 58 -7.95 -6.38 10.20
N VAL A 59 -6.84 -7.03 9.84
CA VAL A 59 -6.63 -8.46 10.11
C VAL A 59 -6.64 -8.72 11.62
N GLU A 60 -5.98 -7.89 12.42
CA GLU A 60 -5.95 -8.05 13.86
C GLU A 60 -7.29 -7.63 14.55
N ILE A 61 -8.06 -6.73 13.94
CA ILE A 61 -9.45 -6.43 14.36
C ILE A 61 -10.34 -7.65 14.14
N ASP A 62 -10.24 -8.28 12.98
CA ASP A 62 -11.07 -9.47 12.67
C ASP A 62 -10.74 -10.66 13.57
N ARG A 63 -9.50 -10.75 14.04
CA ARG A 63 -9.05 -11.73 15.04
C ARG A 63 -9.41 -11.36 16.49
N GLY A 64 -9.97 -10.17 16.72
CA GLY A 64 -10.31 -9.69 18.06
C GLY A 64 -9.10 -9.25 18.92
N VAL A 65 -7.92 -9.09 18.32
CA VAL A 65 -6.69 -8.63 19.00
C VAL A 65 -6.67 -7.11 19.14
N ILE A 66 -7.10 -6.40 18.11
CA ILE A 66 -7.22 -4.94 18.12
C ILE A 66 -8.70 -4.57 18.12
N LYS A 67 -9.10 -3.57 18.94
CA LYS A 67 -10.46 -3.01 18.90
C LYS A 67 -10.53 -1.85 17.92
N LEU A 68 -11.58 -1.83 17.11
CA LEU A 68 -11.92 -0.67 16.26
C LEU A 68 -12.68 0.37 17.10
N ASP A 69 -12.00 0.92 18.09
CA ASP A 69 -12.51 2.03 18.89
C ASP A 69 -12.25 3.39 18.20
N SER A 70 -12.75 4.47 18.81
CA SER A 70 -12.59 5.82 18.27
C SER A 70 -11.12 6.24 18.13
N GLU A 71 -10.24 5.81 19.03
CA GLU A 71 -8.82 6.14 18.95
C GLU A 71 -8.16 5.42 17.78
N THR A 72 -8.37 4.10 17.63
CA THR A 72 -7.84 3.30 16.50
C THR A 72 -8.34 3.84 15.16
N ARG A 73 -9.66 4.17 15.07
CA ARG A 73 -10.26 4.80 13.90
C ARG A 73 -9.58 6.12 13.55
N ASN A 74 -9.42 7.01 14.50
CA ASN A 74 -8.75 8.30 14.30
C ASN A 74 -7.28 8.13 13.88
N GLN A 75 -6.57 7.16 14.44
CA GLN A 75 -5.20 6.84 14.03
C GLN A 75 -5.14 6.36 12.57
N LEU A 76 -6.07 5.49 12.12
CA LEU A 76 -6.17 5.04 10.73
C LEU A 76 -6.42 6.22 9.78
N ILE A 77 -7.40 7.07 10.11
CA ILE A 77 -7.73 8.27 9.32
C ILE A 77 -6.51 9.19 9.21
N ARG A 78 -5.85 9.53 10.32
CA ARG A 78 -4.66 10.40 10.29
C ARG A 78 -3.49 9.76 9.55
N THR A 79 -3.30 8.44 9.66
CA THR A 79 -2.27 7.70 8.96
C THR A 79 -2.40 7.84 7.45
N ILE A 80 -3.62 7.73 6.91
CA ILE A 80 -3.88 7.75 5.47
C ILE A 80 -4.13 9.17 4.96
N ARG A 81 -5.11 9.90 5.52
CA ARG A 81 -5.50 11.21 5.00
C ARG A 81 -4.44 12.30 5.20
N HIS A 82 -3.71 12.24 6.32
CA HIS A 82 -2.66 13.22 6.67
C HIS A 82 -1.26 12.65 6.51
N SER A 83 -1.12 11.39 6.14
CA SER A 83 0.16 10.68 6.08
C SER A 83 0.95 10.75 7.40
N SER A 84 0.25 10.73 8.54
CA SER A 84 0.85 10.85 9.88
C SER A 84 1.84 9.72 10.15
N ASN A 85 3.10 10.08 10.40
CA ASN A 85 4.14 9.12 10.76
C ASN A 85 3.97 8.62 12.19
N LYS A 86 3.53 9.48 13.10
CA LYS A 86 3.28 9.13 14.51
C LYS A 86 2.19 8.07 14.62
N ASP A 87 1.05 8.28 13.95
CA ASP A 87 -0.07 7.35 14.02
C ASP A 87 0.23 6.05 13.28
N ALA A 88 0.93 6.12 12.14
CA ALA A 88 1.39 4.93 11.42
C ALA A 88 2.31 4.05 12.28
N THR A 89 3.26 4.67 13.01
CA THR A 89 4.13 3.95 13.94
C THR A 89 3.35 3.35 15.11
N ALA A 90 2.40 4.09 15.69
CA ALA A 90 1.57 3.59 16.78
C ALA A 90 0.72 2.38 16.35
N LEU A 91 0.11 2.42 15.17
CA LEU A 91 -0.63 1.30 14.61
C LEU A 91 0.27 0.11 14.27
N LEU A 92 1.46 0.37 13.70
CA LEU A 92 2.46 -0.66 13.41
C LEU A 92 2.88 -1.40 14.67
N HIS A 93 3.06 -0.70 15.80
CA HIS A 93 3.38 -1.33 17.08
C HIS A 93 2.21 -2.13 17.68
N LYS A 94 0.96 -1.74 17.40
CA LYS A 94 -0.21 -2.55 17.78
C LYS A 94 -0.27 -3.89 17.03
N VAL A 95 0.12 -3.89 15.74
CA VAL A 95 0.19 -5.10 14.91
C VAL A 95 1.46 -5.91 15.20
N GLY A 96 2.59 -5.24 15.32
CA GLY A 96 3.92 -5.83 15.38
C GLY A 96 4.57 -6.03 14.02
N PHE A 97 5.89 -5.84 13.94
CA PHE A 97 6.65 -5.95 12.69
C PHE A 97 6.62 -7.35 12.09
N GLU A 98 6.90 -8.36 12.92
CA GLU A 98 6.91 -9.77 12.53
C GLU A 98 5.53 -10.16 11.99
N ARG A 99 4.49 -9.80 12.74
CA ARG A 99 3.12 -10.12 12.38
C ARG A 99 2.70 -9.45 11.07
N LEU A 100 3.07 -8.19 10.87
CA LEU A 100 2.81 -7.50 9.60
C LEU A 100 3.55 -8.19 8.44
N ALA A 101 4.80 -8.58 8.62
CA ALA A 101 5.57 -9.28 7.60
C ALA A 101 4.95 -10.66 7.25
N GLU A 102 4.42 -11.39 8.24
CA GLU A 102 3.65 -12.63 8.01
C GLU A 102 2.39 -12.37 7.17
N ILE A 103 1.58 -11.37 7.56
CA ILE A 103 0.35 -11.00 6.85
C ILE A 103 0.66 -10.66 5.38
N LEU A 104 1.71 -9.89 5.12
CA LEU A 104 2.08 -9.50 3.75
C LEU A 104 2.52 -10.67 2.87
N GLN A 105 2.99 -11.77 3.45
CA GLN A 105 3.43 -12.97 2.75
C GLN A 105 2.35 -14.07 2.68
N ASP A 106 1.23 -13.90 3.38
CA ASP A 106 0.16 -14.88 3.45
C ASP A 106 -0.78 -14.75 2.24
N GLU A 107 -1.06 -15.88 1.59
CA GLU A 107 -1.96 -15.95 0.42
C GLU A 107 -3.40 -15.53 0.77
N ARG A 108 -3.85 -15.76 1.99
CA ARG A 108 -5.18 -15.34 2.48
C ARG A 108 -5.38 -13.82 2.39
N TYR A 109 -4.30 -13.06 2.48
CA TYR A 109 -4.31 -11.60 2.39
C TYR A 109 -3.68 -11.09 1.09
N GLY A 110 -3.70 -11.93 0.04
CA GLY A 110 -3.29 -11.57 -1.30
C GLY A 110 -1.79 -11.66 -1.56
N LYS A 111 -0.96 -12.16 -0.61
CA LYS A 111 0.51 -12.28 -0.75
C LYS A 111 1.11 -11.00 -1.35
N LEU A 112 0.91 -9.87 -0.63
CA LEU A 112 1.29 -8.54 -1.10
C LEU A 112 2.81 -8.28 -1.02
N TYR A 113 3.57 -9.19 -0.39
CA TYR A 113 5.00 -9.34 -0.53
C TYR A 113 5.31 -10.75 -1.00
N ASP A 114 5.88 -10.87 -2.20
CA ASP A 114 6.21 -12.15 -2.82
C ASP A 114 7.65 -12.09 -3.37
N PRO A 115 8.61 -12.79 -2.73
CA PRO A 115 9.99 -12.83 -3.21
C PRO A 115 10.12 -13.34 -4.65
N ASP A 116 9.29 -14.29 -5.06
CA ASP A 116 9.33 -14.89 -6.40
C ASP A 116 8.83 -13.93 -7.49
N ARG A 117 8.12 -12.86 -7.08
CA ARG A 117 7.62 -11.79 -7.96
C ARG A 117 8.36 -10.48 -7.81
N GLY A 118 9.54 -10.49 -7.18
CA GLY A 118 10.36 -9.30 -7.00
C GLY A 118 9.97 -8.42 -5.81
N GLY A 119 9.31 -8.97 -4.80
CA GLY A 119 8.95 -8.28 -3.56
C GLY A 119 7.53 -7.71 -3.57
N GLY A 120 7.36 -6.50 -3.07
CA GLY A 120 6.02 -5.90 -2.96
C GLY A 120 5.92 -4.85 -1.87
N LEU A 121 4.86 -4.90 -1.04
CA LEU A 121 4.71 -4.00 0.09
C LEU A 121 5.60 -4.44 1.25
N TRP A 122 6.41 -3.53 1.78
CA TRP A 122 7.31 -3.81 2.91
C TRP A 122 7.36 -2.63 3.89
N VAL A 123 7.26 -2.94 5.18
CA VAL A 123 7.41 -1.98 6.28
C VAL A 123 8.42 -2.56 7.27
N GLY A 124 9.64 -2.06 7.24
CA GLY A 124 10.77 -2.61 8.02
C GLY A 124 11.34 -1.70 9.08
N LYS A 125 10.69 -0.56 9.38
CA LYS A 125 11.06 0.34 10.47
C LYS A 125 9.89 1.23 10.87
N ASP A 126 10.04 1.93 11.99
CA ASP A 126 9.14 3.03 12.36
C ASP A 126 9.23 4.18 11.35
N TYR A 127 8.11 4.88 11.16
CA TYR A 127 8.09 6.08 10.33
C TYR A 127 8.78 7.24 11.04
N GLY A 128 9.84 7.78 10.42
CA GLY A 128 10.69 8.84 10.96
C GLY A 128 12.17 8.44 11.00
N LYS A 129 12.94 9.01 11.95
CA LYS A 129 14.38 8.80 12.10
C LYS A 129 14.71 7.58 12.99
N ALA A 130 14.04 6.45 12.80
CA ALA A 130 14.30 5.23 13.55
C ALA A 130 15.24 4.28 12.79
N PRO A 131 16.00 3.42 13.48
CA PRO A 131 16.72 2.32 12.85
C PRO A 131 15.72 1.32 12.22
N ALA A 132 16.19 0.57 11.24
CA ALA A 132 15.36 -0.49 10.67
C ALA A 132 15.31 -1.69 11.62
N TRP A 133 14.09 -2.22 11.86
CA TRP A 133 13.90 -3.54 12.44
C TRP A 133 14.44 -4.61 11.48
N ARG A 134 13.99 -4.58 10.23
CA ARG A 134 14.46 -5.44 9.15
C ARG A 134 14.24 -4.73 7.80
N ARG A 135 15.26 -4.73 6.98
CA ARG A 135 15.12 -4.27 5.59
C ARG A 135 14.55 -5.38 4.72
N ASP A 136 13.88 -5.00 3.64
CA ASP A 136 13.41 -5.96 2.64
C ASP A 136 14.58 -6.81 2.12
N PRO A 137 14.40 -8.15 2.10
CA PRO A 137 15.50 -9.07 1.80
C PRO A 137 15.99 -9.02 0.35
N LEU A 138 15.21 -8.50 -0.60
CA LEU A 138 15.58 -8.47 -2.02
C LEU A 138 16.31 -7.19 -2.44
N HIS A 139 15.88 -6.03 -1.91
CA HIS A 139 16.32 -4.72 -2.38
C HIS A 139 16.88 -3.84 -1.25
N ASN A 140 16.89 -4.35 -0.02
CA ASN A 140 17.41 -3.63 1.15
C ASN A 140 16.67 -2.32 1.45
N PHE A 141 15.38 -2.21 1.10
CA PHE A 141 14.56 -1.05 1.46
C PHE A 141 14.00 -1.15 2.87
N SER A 142 13.95 -0.03 3.59
CA SER A 142 13.23 0.05 4.87
C SER A 142 11.72 0.13 4.70
N HIS A 143 11.27 0.77 3.61
CA HIS A 143 9.88 0.86 3.17
C HIS A 143 9.86 0.70 1.66
N GLY A 144 9.22 -0.33 1.17
CA GLY A 144 9.18 -0.62 -0.25
C GLY A 144 7.77 -0.88 -0.75
N ALA A 145 7.57 -0.63 -2.04
CA ALA A 145 6.35 -1.02 -2.74
C ALA A 145 6.63 -1.25 -4.23
N SER A 146 5.86 -2.14 -4.84
CA SER A 146 5.68 -2.18 -6.29
C SER A 146 4.30 -1.66 -6.67
N ALA A 147 4.16 -1.12 -7.88
CA ALA A 147 2.88 -0.59 -8.37
C ALA A 147 1.82 -1.69 -8.44
N MET A 148 2.20 -2.91 -8.83
CA MET A 148 1.28 -4.04 -8.91
C MET A 148 0.72 -4.41 -7.52
N GLN A 149 1.57 -4.48 -6.50
CA GLN A 149 1.10 -4.90 -5.18
C GLN A 149 0.25 -3.82 -4.50
N ALA A 150 0.53 -2.54 -4.77
CA ALA A 150 -0.36 -1.46 -4.35
C ALA A 150 -1.74 -1.56 -5.04
N ALA A 151 -1.78 -1.79 -6.35
CA ALA A 151 -3.04 -1.98 -7.10
C ALA A 151 -3.82 -3.21 -6.59
N ARG A 152 -3.13 -4.33 -6.35
CA ARG A 152 -3.75 -5.55 -5.79
C ARG A 152 -4.32 -5.33 -4.39
N PHE A 153 -3.65 -4.52 -3.56
CA PHE A 153 -4.20 -4.14 -2.26
C PHE A 153 -5.56 -3.46 -2.41
N TYR A 154 -5.66 -2.38 -3.21
CA TYR A 154 -6.93 -1.67 -3.39
C TYR A 154 -8.01 -2.56 -4.03
N TYR A 155 -7.64 -3.34 -5.04
CA TYR A 155 -8.57 -4.28 -5.65
C TYR A 155 -9.08 -5.32 -4.65
N GLY A 156 -8.18 -5.91 -3.84
CA GLY A 156 -8.55 -6.89 -2.82
C GLY A 156 -9.41 -6.32 -1.69
N VAL A 157 -9.23 -5.03 -1.36
CA VAL A 157 -10.14 -4.30 -0.44
C VAL A 157 -11.52 -4.15 -1.07
N MET A 158 -11.60 -3.67 -2.31
CA MET A 158 -12.87 -3.39 -2.99
C MET A 158 -13.73 -4.65 -3.20
N ASN A 159 -13.12 -5.80 -3.46
CA ASN A 159 -13.82 -7.07 -3.68
C ASN A 159 -13.91 -7.96 -2.43
N GLY A 160 -13.41 -7.50 -1.28
CA GLY A 160 -13.50 -8.21 -0.01
C GLY A 160 -12.61 -9.44 0.11
N THR A 161 -11.58 -9.59 -0.73
CA THR A 161 -10.72 -10.79 -0.72
C THR A 161 -9.59 -10.72 0.30
N ILE A 162 -9.22 -9.53 0.78
CA ILE A 162 -8.14 -9.35 1.76
C ILE A 162 -8.61 -8.71 3.07
N ILE A 163 -9.72 -7.99 3.05
CA ILE A 163 -10.40 -7.43 4.22
C ILE A 163 -11.90 -7.68 4.00
N ASP A 164 -12.59 -8.17 5.02
CA ASP A 164 -14.03 -8.47 4.96
C ASP A 164 -14.84 -7.23 4.56
N THR A 165 -15.79 -7.42 3.65
CA THR A 165 -16.67 -6.37 3.12
C THR A 165 -17.50 -5.65 4.19
N LYS A 166 -17.71 -6.24 5.35
CA LYS A 166 -18.35 -5.55 6.49
C LYS A 166 -17.62 -4.27 6.92
N TYR A 167 -16.32 -4.17 6.59
CA TYR A 167 -15.48 -2.99 6.89
C TYR A 167 -15.41 -1.96 5.74
N LEU A 168 -16.08 -2.20 4.59
CA LEU A 168 -16.02 -1.27 3.45
C LEU A 168 -16.41 0.18 3.80
N PRO A 169 -17.49 0.44 4.56
CA PRO A 169 -17.83 1.83 4.92
C PRO A 169 -16.71 2.53 5.68
N GLU A 170 -16.03 1.80 6.56
CA GLU A 170 -14.91 2.30 7.34
C GLU A 170 -13.68 2.58 6.45
N LEU A 171 -13.39 1.66 5.53
CA LEU A 171 -12.27 1.77 4.59
C LEU A 171 -12.49 2.93 3.60
N GLU A 172 -13.72 3.14 3.14
CA GLU A 172 -14.08 4.29 2.32
C GLU A 172 -13.81 5.59 3.07
N GLU A 173 -14.23 5.69 4.33
CA GLU A 173 -13.92 6.86 5.15
C GLU A 173 -12.41 7.08 5.28
N ILE A 174 -11.62 6.03 5.49
CA ILE A 174 -10.16 6.11 5.63
C ILE A 174 -9.49 6.57 4.33
N PHE A 175 -9.89 6.02 3.17
CA PHE A 175 -9.17 6.20 1.91
C PHE A 175 -9.71 7.30 1.01
N CYS A 176 -11.01 7.62 1.06
CA CYS A 176 -11.67 8.45 0.03
C CYS A 176 -11.69 9.95 0.30
N SER A 177 -10.93 10.50 1.21
CA SER A 177 -10.87 11.95 1.44
C SER A 177 -9.48 12.39 1.88
N PRO A 178 -8.46 12.31 1.00
CA PRO A 178 -7.11 12.70 1.38
C PRO A 178 -7.06 14.20 1.73
N ALA A 179 -6.57 14.53 2.93
CA ALA A 179 -6.37 15.90 3.35
C ALA A 179 -5.17 16.54 2.62
N ILE A 180 -4.22 15.72 2.17
CA ILE A 180 -3.06 16.17 1.40
C ILE A 180 -3.31 15.89 -0.07
N LYS A 181 -3.49 16.94 -0.86
CA LYS A 181 -3.59 16.83 -2.31
C LYS A 181 -2.23 16.49 -2.91
N GLN A 182 -2.09 15.27 -3.39
CA GLN A 182 -0.86 14.81 -4.06
C GLN A 182 -0.72 15.45 -5.45
N LYS A 183 0.50 15.43 -5.99
CA LYS A 183 0.82 16.01 -7.32
C LYS A 183 -0.07 15.46 -8.43
N PHE A 184 -0.45 14.19 -8.37
CA PHE A 184 -1.33 13.55 -9.35
C PHE A 184 -2.72 14.18 -9.35
N VAL A 185 -3.33 14.37 -8.17
CA VAL A 185 -4.65 15.03 -8.03
C VAL A 185 -4.61 16.47 -8.51
N LYS A 186 -3.50 17.20 -8.23
CA LYS A 186 -3.31 18.57 -8.73
C LYS A 186 -3.17 18.65 -10.25
N GLY A 187 -2.64 17.61 -10.89
CA GLY A 187 -2.51 17.55 -12.34
C GLY A 187 -3.80 17.21 -13.09
N LEU A 188 -4.84 16.73 -12.37
CA LEU A 188 -6.16 16.41 -12.93
C LEU A 188 -7.17 17.57 -12.80
N GLN A 189 -6.84 18.63 -12.08
CA GLN A 189 -7.63 19.87 -11.92
C GLN A 189 -7.19 20.93 -12.92
#